data_bcfe34edfef83b77886933c15754f60d
#
_entry.id   bcfe34edfef83b77886933c15754f60d
#
_cell.length_a   1.000
_cell.length_b   1.000
_cell.length_c   1.000
_cell.angle_alpha   90.00
_cell.angle_beta   90.00
_cell.angle_gamma   90.00
#
_symmetry.space_group_name_H-M   'P 1'
#
loop_
_entity.id
_entity.type
_entity.pdbx_description
1 polymer ?
#
loop_
_entity_poly.entity_id
_entity_poly.type
_entity_poly.pdbx_seq_one_letter_code
_entity_poly.pdbx_strand_id
1 'polypeptide(L)'
;MKLNVIMPMGGGGTRFGNHGFNVPKPLIEIYGKPFFYWATQSLVKNIEIESLTFVVLKEHIEKFAIDQRIKEFYPDARINVIPEV
;
A
#
# COMPACT_ATOMS: atom_id res chain seq x y z
N MET A 1 -0.88 19.87 -14.51
CA MET A 1 -1.02 19.98 -13.04
C MET A 1 -0.54 18.71 -12.38
N LYS A 2 0.32 18.84 -11.37
CA LYS A 2 0.82 17.70 -10.63
C LYS A 2 0.04 17.54 -9.34
N LEU A 3 -0.21 16.31 -8.95
CA LEU A 3 -1.02 15.97 -7.77
C LEU A 3 -0.20 15.28 -6.71
N ASN A 4 -0.54 15.55 -5.46
CA ASN A 4 -0.02 14.78 -4.33
C ASN A 4 -1.01 13.65 -4.05
N VAL A 5 -0.56 12.43 -4.22
CA VAL A 5 -1.42 11.26 -4.10
C VAL A 5 -1.17 10.56 -2.75
N ILE A 6 -2.23 10.28 -2.03
CA ILE A 6 -2.15 9.59 -0.74
C ILE A 6 -2.93 8.28 -0.86
N MET A 7 -2.24 7.17 -0.61
CA MET A 7 -2.83 5.83 -0.71
C MET A 7 -2.94 5.22 0.67
N PRO A 8 -4.15 5.17 1.25
CA PRO A 8 -4.33 4.49 2.54
C PRO A 8 -4.22 2.98 2.37
N MET A 9 -3.42 2.36 3.22
CA MET A 9 -3.12 0.93 3.15
C MET A 9 -3.60 0.17 4.37
N GLY A 10 -4.14 0.85 5.37
CA GLY A 10 -4.37 0.24 6.66
C GLY A 10 -5.78 -0.19 6.97
N GLY A 11 -6.77 0.30 6.26
CA GLY A 11 -8.16 0.04 6.63
C GLY A 11 -8.70 -1.25 6.05
N GLY A 12 -9.58 -1.92 6.78
CA GLY A 12 -10.38 -3.02 6.25
C GLY A 12 -9.68 -4.34 5.97
N GLY A 13 -8.38 -4.40 6.14
CA GLY A 13 -7.64 -5.61 5.83
C GLY A 13 -7.96 -6.80 6.73
N THR A 14 -8.46 -6.54 7.91
CA THR A 14 -8.72 -7.59 8.88
C THR A 14 -9.77 -8.60 8.41
N ARG A 15 -10.70 -8.18 7.58
CA ARG A 15 -11.74 -9.08 7.08
C ARG A 15 -11.16 -10.20 6.23
N PHE A 16 -10.10 -9.91 5.53
CA PHE A 16 -9.48 -10.91 4.63
C PHE A 16 -8.74 -11.97 5.41
N GLY A 17 -8.23 -11.65 6.58
CA GLY A 17 -7.62 -12.63 7.45
C GLY A 17 -8.59 -13.72 7.87
N ASN A 18 -9.86 -13.38 8.02
CA ASN A 18 -10.90 -14.32 8.43
C ASN A 18 -11.27 -15.30 7.33
N HIS A 19 -10.79 -15.08 6.13
CA HIS A 19 -11.09 -15.94 4.99
C HIS A 19 -9.87 -16.75 4.54
N GLY A 20 -8.88 -16.88 5.42
CA GLY A 20 -7.72 -17.68 5.12
C GLY A 20 -6.53 -16.95 4.56
N PHE A 21 -6.64 -15.67 4.35
CA PHE A 21 -5.50 -14.86 3.93
C PHE A 21 -4.63 -14.52 5.13
N ASN A 22 -3.33 -14.72 5.00
CA ASN A 22 -2.39 -14.45 6.09
C ASN A 22 -1.76 -13.08 6.01
N VAL A 23 -2.10 -12.30 5.01
CA VAL A 23 -1.51 -10.98 4.78
C VAL A 23 -2.62 -9.93 4.60
N PRO A 24 -2.32 -8.65 4.89
CA PRO A 24 -3.28 -7.58 4.61
C PRO A 24 -3.63 -7.52 3.13
N LYS A 25 -4.84 -7.05 2.84
CA LYS A 25 -5.31 -6.95 1.46
C LYS A 25 -4.29 -6.30 0.50
N PRO A 26 -3.64 -5.18 0.87
CA PRO A 26 -2.70 -4.56 -0.06
C PRO A 26 -1.53 -5.44 -0.46
N LEU A 27 -1.20 -6.45 0.34
CA LEU A 27 -0.08 -7.35 0.07
C LEU A 27 -0.48 -8.65 -0.61
N ILE A 28 -1.76 -8.86 -0.88
CA ILE A 28 -2.21 -10.05 -1.60
C ILE A 28 -1.66 -9.97 -3.01
N GLU A 29 -0.99 -11.03 -3.44
CA GLU A 29 -0.36 -11.04 -4.76
C GLU A 29 -1.35 -11.43 -5.86
N ILE A 30 -1.31 -10.67 -6.94
CA ILE A 30 -2.12 -10.91 -8.13
C ILE A 30 -1.17 -10.80 -9.30
N TYR A 31 -1.05 -11.86 -10.06
CA TYR A 31 -0.12 -11.93 -11.21
C TYR A 31 1.30 -11.55 -10.82
N GLY A 32 1.75 -12.02 -9.65
CA GLY A 32 3.12 -11.84 -9.22
C GLY A 32 3.46 -10.50 -8.59
N LYS A 33 2.48 -9.61 -8.44
CA LYS A 33 2.68 -8.31 -7.84
C LYS A 33 1.61 -8.03 -6.80
N PRO A 34 1.92 -7.26 -5.74
CA PRO A 34 0.95 -7.01 -4.69
C PRO A 34 -0.21 -6.14 -5.16
N PHE A 35 -1.35 -6.33 -4.51
CA PHE A 35 -2.56 -5.59 -4.84
C PHE A 35 -2.33 -4.08 -4.87
N PHE A 36 -1.54 -3.54 -3.91
CA PHE A 36 -1.32 -2.10 -3.87
C PHE A 36 -0.64 -1.58 -5.14
N TYR A 37 0.22 -2.41 -5.74
CA TYR A 37 0.87 -2.03 -6.99
C TYR A 37 -0.17 -1.81 -8.08
N TRP A 38 -1.09 -2.76 -8.24
CA TRP A 38 -2.11 -2.65 -9.28
C TRP A 38 -3.06 -1.49 -9.02
N ALA A 39 -3.47 -1.30 -7.76
CA ALA A 39 -4.36 -0.20 -7.40
C ALA A 39 -3.70 1.14 -7.69
N THR A 40 -2.43 1.28 -7.32
CA THR A 40 -1.69 2.52 -7.54
C THR A 40 -1.49 2.79 -9.03
N GLN A 41 -1.09 1.77 -9.79
CA GLN A 41 -0.89 1.94 -11.22
C GLN A 41 -2.17 2.36 -11.94
N SER A 42 -3.29 1.78 -11.52
CA SER A 42 -4.58 2.16 -12.09
C SER A 42 -4.90 3.62 -11.83
N LEU A 43 -4.58 4.09 -10.63
CA LEU A 43 -4.87 5.47 -10.24
C LEU A 43 -3.94 6.48 -10.94
N VAL A 44 -2.66 6.16 -11.04
CA VAL A 44 -1.66 7.13 -11.52
C VAL A 44 -1.45 7.09 -13.03
N LYS A 45 -2.10 6.19 -13.71
CA LYS A 45 -1.87 5.91 -15.12
C LYS A 45 -2.00 7.14 -16.00
N ASN A 46 -2.95 8.01 -15.70
CA ASN A 46 -3.27 9.15 -16.54
C ASN A 46 -3.09 10.49 -15.85
N ILE A 47 -2.34 10.54 -14.75
CA ILE A 47 -2.13 11.79 -14.03
C ILE A 47 -0.66 12.00 -13.75
N GLU A 48 -0.27 13.28 -13.63
CA GLU A 48 1.07 13.64 -13.20
C GLU A 48 1.11 13.71 -11.68
N ILE A 49 2.12 13.12 -11.09
CA ILE A 49 2.23 13.02 -9.64
C ILE A 49 3.39 13.87 -9.14
N GLU A 50 3.09 14.78 -8.20
CA GLU A 50 4.11 15.53 -7.49
C GLU A 50 4.73 14.67 -6.39
N SER A 51 3.89 13.97 -5.64
CA SER A 51 4.36 13.07 -4.61
C SER A 51 3.39 11.92 -4.43
N LEU A 52 3.91 10.79 -3.96
CA LEU A 52 3.12 9.62 -3.66
C LEU A 52 3.41 9.19 -2.22
N THR A 53 2.37 9.12 -1.42
CA THR A 53 2.48 8.78 0.00
C THR A 53 1.58 7.59 0.30
N PHE A 54 2.14 6.60 0.98
CA PHE A 54 1.36 5.46 1.46
C PHE A 54 1.19 5.59 2.97
N VAL A 55 -0.04 5.45 3.44
CA VAL A 55 -0.34 5.48 4.87
C VAL A 55 -0.51 4.04 5.34
N VAL A 56 0.35 3.61 6.23
CA VAL A 56 0.40 2.21 6.64
C VAL A 56 0.25 2.07 8.15
N LEU A 57 -0.21 0.91 8.58
CA LEU A 57 -0.28 0.59 10.00
C LEU A 57 1.08 0.13 10.50
N LYS A 58 1.43 0.58 11.70
CA LYS A 58 2.67 0.15 12.35
C LYS A 58 2.73 -1.38 12.44
N GLU A 59 1.63 -2.01 12.76
CA GLU A 59 1.55 -3.47 12.84
C GLU A 59 1.93 -4.13 11.52
N HIS A 60 1.54 -3.55 10.41
CA HIS A 60 1.87 -4.11 9.11
C HIS A 60 3.35 -3.98 8.78
N ILE A 61 3.99 -2.93 9.27
CA ILE A 61 5.44 -2.82 9.13
C ILE A 61 6.13 -3.91 9.95
N GLU A 62 5.68 -4.09 11.18
CA GLU A 62 6.31 -5.04 12.09
C GLU A 62 6.13 -6.50 11.66
N LYS A 63 4.95 -6.82 11.13
CA LYS A 63 4.63 -8.20 10.78
C LYS A 63 4.94 -8.55 9.34
N PHE A 64 4.87 -7.60 8.43
CA PHE A 64 4.94 -7.89 7.00
C PHE A 64 5.96 -7.05 6.25
N ALA A 65 6.65 -6.14 6.92
CA ALA A 65 7.61 -5.24 6.29
C ALA A 65 6.99 -4.52 5.07
N ILE A 66 5.75 -4.04 5.25
CA ILE A 66 5.01 -3.44 4.14
C ILE A 66 5.73 -2.22 3.56
N ASP A 67 6.45 -1.47 4.40
CA ASP A 67 7.24 -0.33 3.94
C ASP A 67 8.31 -0.75 2.94
N GLN A 68 8.96 -1.87 3.17
CA GLN A 68 9.98 -2.38 2.26
C GLN A 68 9.35 -2.85 0.96
N ARG A 69 8.19 -3.50 1.04
CA ARG A 69 7.48 -3.93 -0.17
C ARG A 69 7.08 -2.76 -1.04
N ILE A 70 6.60 -1.68 -0.40
CA ILE A 70 6.23 -0.47 -1.13
C ILE A 70 7.45 0.10 -1.85
N LYS A 71 8.58 0.16 -1.17
CA LYS A 71 9.80 0.72 -1.74
C LYS A 71 10.36 -0.11 -2.89
N GLU A 72 10.04 -1.38 -2.96
CA GLU A 72 10.46 -2.20 -4.10
C GLU A 72 9.86 -1.69 -5.41
N PHE A 73 8.64 -1.19 -5.35
CA PHE A 73 7.92 -0.73 -6.55
C PHE A 73 7.94 0.78 -6.71
N TYR A 74 8.01 1.49 -5.60
CA TYR A 74 7.96 2.95 -5.58
C TYR A 74 9.02 3.48 -4.63
N PRO A 75 10.30 3.45 -5.04
CA PRO A 75 11.40 3.80 -4.14
C PRO A 75 11.36 5.24 -3.65
N ASP A 76 10.72 6.14 -4.39
CA ASP A 76 10.63 7.55 -3.99
C ASP A 76 9.37 7.87 -3.21
N ALA A 77 8.53 6.89 -2.95
CA ALA A 77 7.29 7.11 -2.22
C ALA A 77 7.56 7.42 -0.76
N ARG A 78 6.67 8.22 -0.18
CA ARG A 78 6.73 8.54 1.25
C ARG A 78 5.88 7.53 2.01
N ILE A 79 6.30 7.21 3.22
CA ILE A 79 5.58 6.27 4.07
C ILE A 79 5.18 6.99 5.35
N ASN A 80 3.87 7.13 5.56
CA ASN A 80 3.32 7.65 6.82
C ASN A 80 2.84 6.47 7.64
N VAL A 81 3.29 6.40 8.88
CA VAL A 81 2.96 5.30 9.77
C VAL A 81 1.94 5.76 10.79
N ILE A 82 0.83 5.02 10.90
CA ILE A 82 -0.15 5.26 11.95
C ILE A 82 -0.18 4.06 12.89
N PRO A 83 -0.36 4.30 14.20
CA PRO A 83 -0.30 3.20 15.16
C PRO A 83 -1.50 2.26 15.08
N GLU A 84 -2.66 2.80 14.74
CA GLU A 84 -3.88 1.99 14.61
C GLU A 84 -4.92 2.76 13.82
N VAL A 85 -5.90 2.03 13.36
CA VAL A 85 -7.00 2.64 12.61
C VAL A 85 -8.02 3.26 13.56
#